data_00218f73712473b2654ba39e8e0ed788
#
_entry.id   00218f73712473b2654ba39e8e0ed788
#
_cell.length_a   1.000
_cell.length_b   1.000
_cell.length_c   1.000
_cell.angle_alpha   90.00
_cell.angle_beta   90.00
_cell.angle_gamma   90.00
#
_symmetry.space_group_name_H-M   'P 1'
#
loop_
_entity.id
_entity.type
_entity.pdbx_description
1 polymer ?
#
loop_
_entity_poly.entity_id
_entity_poly.type
_entity_poly.pdbx_seq_one_letter_code
_entity_poly.pdbx_strand_id
1 'polypeptide(L)'
;MLNRLDCPLPALAQQTISGQTAPAAQVTSQESSWIQIEAQSTLLGAQDRIRDYGQTFANVAGFDLGSGWYGILLGPYTAEDARAALRQLRRDGSVPRDSFVQFSSRLQQQFFPIGAQFAETAPAAPATTPKVSEPTPTQAPTATPTLETAELIPIPQVYIPDETRAEAQGSERLLSRDDKKELQRALAWAGVYAAAIDGSYGRGTRGAMRAWQAQQGFDETGILTTGERAILLEQFNAVFDGLGLEVVREAKAGIEMLVPTSIVSFDAYAPPFARFTASGNIEQAQLLMISQDGAEPELRGLYDIMQTLEIVPSDGARQIRDDTFEMEGIGADFISYTFAETKRAKIKGFTLIWPAGDEPRRARVIQRLKDSFTPIEGVLDPTLGDPAEQAIDLVAGLEIRQPLRAGSGFFIDDQGTVLTHASNVAGCGRISLNDRYTATLANPSTVGTGELAVLTPIEPLAPASYAQLTGDPIRLGQSVAVAGYPYGGVLRAATLTFGTLQDLRGLQGEADLSRLSMLAAGGDIGGPVVANNNAVIGMLAPRQSPSAQALPADVQFAINSSTLVDLAKAADVTIEAPNSATERLSPEELTLQAREFTVLVQCWE
;
A
#
# COMPACT_ATOMS: atom_id res chain seq x y z
N MET A 1 0.89 -44.73 -52.91
CA MET A 1 0.29 -45.71 -51.98
C MET A 1 -0.18 -44.86 -50.79
N LEU A 2 -1.47 -44.52 -50.79
CA LEU A 2 -2.51 -45.03 -49.91
C LEU A 2 -2.24 -44.67 -48.44
N ASN A 3 -3.04 -43.94 -47.67
CA ASN A 3 -4.51 -43.87 -47.63
C ASN A 3 -4.95 -42.59 -46.87
N ARG A 4 -6.02 -41.99 -47.35
CA ARG A 4 -6.90 -41.06 -46.64
C ARG A 4 -7.72 -41.80 -45.59
N LEU A 5 -8.09 -41.14 -44.51
CA LEU A 5 -9.37 -41.39 -43.83
C LEU A 5 -9.95 -40.06 -43.35
N ASP A 6 -11.01 -39.65 -44.03
CA ASP A 6 -11.99 -38.63 -43.64
C ASP A 6 -12.89 -39.19 -42.51
N CYS A 7 -13.27 -38.33 -41.60
CA CYS A 7 -14.50 -38.57 -40.84
C CYS A 7 -15.17 -37.21 -40.49
N PRO A 8 -16.49 -37.10 -40.68
CA PRO A 8 -17.17 -35.82 -40.73
C PRO A 8 -17.78 -35.39 -39.37
N LEU A 9 -17.94 -34.06 -39.23
CA LEU A 9 -18.69 -33.39 -38.19
C LEU A 9 -20.21 -33.53 -38.42
N PRO A 10 -21.03 -33.56 -37.36
CA PRO A 10 -22.45 -33.20 -37.50
C PRO A 10 -22.68 -31.77 -36.96
N ALA A 11 -23.34 -30.99 -37.77
CA ALA A 11 -23.99 -29.73 -37.44
C ALA A 11 -25.19 -29.98 -36.49
N LEU A 12 -25.36 -29.14 -35.49
CA LEU A 12 -26.61 -29.01 -34.77
C LEU A 12 -27.10 -27.59 -34.71
N ALA A 13 -28.37 -27.49 -35.02
CA ALA A 13 -29.16 -26.31 -35.32
C ALA A 13 -29.32 -25.34 -34.15
N GLN A 14 -29.41 -24.06 -34.52
CA GLN A 14 -29.93 -22.97 -33.71
C GLN A 14 -31.44 -23.15 -33.48
N GLN A 15 -31.89 -23.04 -32.25
CA GLN A 15 -33.26 -22.66 -31.92
C GLN A 15 -33.26 -21.39 -31.06
N THR A 16 -33.74 -20.35 -31.68
CA THR A 16 -34.19 -19.10 -31.06
C THR A 16 -35.48 -19.33 -30.28
N ILE A 17 -35.51 -18.99 -29.00
CA ILE A 17 -36.77 -18.77 -28.28
C ILE A 17 -36.73 -17.37 -27.68
N SER A 18 -37.65 -16.56 -28.17
CA SER A 18 -38.02 -15.25 -27.63
C SER A 18 -38.86 -15.40 -26.38
N GLY A 19 -38.67 -14.49 -25.42
CA GLY A 19 -39.85 -14.13 -24.67
C GLY A 19 -39.75 -14.00 -23.17
N GLN A 20 -39.93 -12.80 -22.73
CA GLN A 20 -40.55 -12.32 -21.49
C GLN A 20 -39.64 -12.15 -20.25
N THR A 21 -39.31 -10.92 -20.05
CA THR A 21 -38.86 -10.27 -18.79
C THR A 21 -39.96 -10.35 -17.73
N ALA A 22 -39.69 -11.02 -16.62
CA ALA A 22 -40.44 -10.86 -15.38
C ALA A 22 -39.60 -10.03 -14.40
N PRO A 23 -40.18 -9.21 -13.52
CA PRO A 23 -39.45 -8.29 -12.67
C PRO A 23 -38.67 -9.02 -11.57
N ALA A 24 -37.44 -8.60 -11.36
CA ALA A 24 -36.55 -9.08 -10.29
C ALA A 24 -37.16 -8.78 -8.91
N ALA A 25 -37.50 -9.83 -8.18
CA ALA A 25 -37.78 -9.74 -6.75
C ALA A 25 -36.45 -9.40 -6.04
N GLN A 26 -36.43 -8.32 -5.30
CA GLN A 26 -35.36 -8.00 -4.37
C GLN A 26 -35.33 -9.05 -3.26
N VAL A 27 -34.34 -9.93 -3.27
CA VAL A 27 -34.06 -10.85 -2.16
C VAL A 27 -33.33 -10.04 -1.09
N THR A 28 -34.02 -9.67 -0.02
CA THR A 28 -33.41 -9.21 1.21
C THR A 28 -32.67 -10.40 1.82
N SER A 29 -31.36 -10.36 1.88
CA SER A 29 -30.55 -11.34 2.59
C SER A 29 -30.90 -11.28 4.09
N GLN A 30 -31.61 -12.28 4.59
CA GLN A 30 -31.84 -12.45 6.02
C GLN A 30 -30.52 -12.92 6.67
N GLU A 31 -30.00 -12.12 7.58
CA GLU A 31 -28.83 -12.45 8.38
C GLU A 31 -29.07 -13.73 9.20
N SER A 32 -28.17 -14.72 9.07
CA SER A 32 -28.27 -15.98 9.80
C SER A 32 -27.96 -15.79 11.29
N SER A 33 -28.69 -16.53 12.14
CA SER A 33 -28.54 -16.52 13.60
C SER A 33 -27.99 -17.85 14.10
N TRP A 34 -27.17 -17.81 15.14
CA TRP A 34 -26.54 -18.98 15.74
C TRP A 34 -26.77 -18.99 17.25
N ILE A 35 -26.79 -20.15 17.87
CA ILE A 35 -26.84 -20.27 19.33
C ILE A 35 -25.45 -20.64 19.83
N GLN A 36 -24.77 -19.71 20.47
CA GLN A 36 -23.50 -19.99 21.14
C GLN A 36 -23.74 -20.75 22.42
N ILE A 37 -23.13 -21.92 22.53
CA ILE A 37 -23.31 -22.83 23.67
C ILE A 37 -22.09 -22.88 24.57
N GLU A 38 -20.89 -22.65 24.01
CA GLU A 38 -19.64 -22.66 24.78
C GLU A 38 -18.59 -21.83 24.07
N ALA A 39 -17.55 -21.38 24.77
CA ALA A 39 -16.35 -20.79 24.21
C ALA A 39 -15.10 -21.34 24.90
N GLN A 40 -14.05 -21.61 24.13
CA GLN A 40 -12.77 -22.15 24.61
C GLN A 40 -11.64 -21.18 24.26
N SER A 41 -10.63 -21.11 25.13
CA SER A 41 -9.44 -20.25 24.93
C SER A 41 -8.38 -20.88 24.03
N THR A 42 -8.60 -22.11 23.54
CA THR A 42 -7.69 -22.79 22.62
C THR A 42 -8.48 -23.51 21.52
N LEU A 43 -7.93 -23.51 20.30
CA LEU A 43 -8.54 -24.22 19.16
C LEU A 43 -8.67 -25.74 19.44
N LEU A 44 -7.68 -26.34 20.06
CA LEU A 44 -7.70 -27.77 20.37
C LEU A 44 -8.84 -28.09 21.35
N GLY A 45 -8.98 -27.29 22.41
CA GLY A 45 -10.09 -27.42 23.36
C GLY A 45 -11.46 -27.27 22.70
N ALA A 46 -11.59 -26.30 21.78
CA ALA A 46 -12.82 -26.13 21.03
C ALA A 46 -13.13 -27.31 20.11
N GLN A 47 -12.13 -27.87 19.44
CA GLN A 47 -12.30 -29.06 18.59
C GLN A 47 -12.71 -30.30 19.40
N ASP A 48 -12.18 -30.49 20.60
CA ASP A 48 -12.57 -31.58 21.49
C ASP A 48 -14.04 -31.42 21.94
N ARG A 49 -14.41 -30.21 22.37
CA ARG A 49 -15.79 -29.91 22.76
C ARG A 49 -16.79 -30.04 21.60
N ILE A 50 -16.39 -29.67 20.37
CA ILE A 50 -17.21 -29.88 19.18
C ILE A 50 -17.48 -31.38 18.92
N ARG A 51 -16.48 -32.25 19.15
CA ARG A 51 -16.68 -33.70 19.03
C ARG A 51 -17.68 -34.24 20.06
N ASP A 52 -17.59 -33.74 21.30
CA ASP A 52 -18.53 -34.11 22.36
C ASP A 52 -19.97 -33.66 22.03
N TYR A 53 -20.14 -32.37 21.66
CA TYR A 53 -21.47 -31.87 21.28
C TYR A 53 -22.00 -32.46 19.99
N GLY A 54 -21.13 -32.84 19.05
CA GLY A 54 -21.46 -33.48 17.78
C GLY A 54 -22.13 -34.87 17.95
N GLN A 55 -21.94 -35.50 19.12
CA GLN A 55 -22.66 -36.75 19.46
C GLN A 55 -24.14 -36.49 19.80
N THR A 56 -24.47 -35.27 20.20
CA THR A 56 -25.82 -34.88 20.63
C THR A 56 -26.52 -34.00 19.62
N PHE A 57 -25.80 -33.17 18.91
CA PHE A 57 -26.32 -32.17 17.96
C PHE A 57 -25.71 -32.35 16.57
N ALA A 58 -26.58 -32.48 15.55
CA ALA A 58 -26.14 -32.66 14.17
C ALA A 58 -25.62 -31.35 13.50
N ASN A 59 -25.95 -30.19 14.08
CA ASN A 59 -25.70 -28.86 13.51
C ASN A 59 -24.72 -28.04 14.34
N VAL A 60 -23.70 -28.68 14.93
CA VAL A 60 -22.62 -28.02 15.66
C VAL A 60 -21.63 -27.39 14.68
N ALA A 61 -21.26 -26.15 14.95
CA ALA A 61 -20.24 -25.44 14.20
C ALA A 61 -19.26 -24.76 15.14
N GLY A 62 -18.02 -24.57 14.67
CA GLY A 62 -16.96 -23.88 15.39
C GLY A 62 -16.56 -22.60 14.66
N PHE A 63 -16.52 -21.48 15.39
CA PHE A 63 -16.13 -20.17 14.87
C PHE A 63 -15.07 -19.54 15.74
N ASP A 64 -14.15 -18.86 15.11
CA ASP A 64 -13.29 -17.90 15.79
C ASP A 64 -14.15 -16.71 16.25
N LEU A 65 -14.08 -16.35 17.52
CA LEU A 65 -14.77 -15.21 18.12
C LEU A 65 -13.90 -13.97 18.24
N GLY A 66 -12.62 -14.07 17.83
CA GLY A 66 -11.58 -13.07 18.08
C GLY A 66 -10.98 -13.17 19.48
N SER A 67 -9.89 -12.43 19.71
CA SER A 67 -9.19 -12.38 20.99
C SER A 67 -8.71 -13.74 21.54
N GLY A 68 -8.47 -14.73 20.64
CA GLY A 68 -8.04 -16.08 21.04
C GLY A 68 -9.16 -16.96 21.64
N TRP A 69 -10.41 -16.60 21.43
CA TRP A 69 -11.55 -17.39 21.86
C TRP A 69 -12.23 -18.10 20.68
N TYR A 70 -12.54 -19.37 20.87
CA TYR A 70 -13.16 -20.25 19.89
C TYR A 70 -14.56 -20.66 20.35
N GLY A 71 -15.58 -20.21 19.61
CA GLY A 71 -16.98 -20.48 19.93
C GLY A 71 -17.46 -21.81 19.38
N ILE A 72 -18.27 -22.50 20.17
CA ILE A 72 -19.05 -23.68 19.75
C ILE A 72 -20.50 -23.23 19.64
N LEU A 73 -21.07 -23.36 18.45
CA LEU A 73 -22.37 -22.83 18.09
C LEU A 73 -23.26 -23.89 17.44
N LEU A 74 -24.58 -23.71 17.57
CA LEU A 74 -25.60 -24.50 16.87
C LEU A 74 -26.29 -23.63 15.82
N GLY A 75 -26.46 -24.12 14.63
CA GLY A 75 -27.12 -23.38 13.54
C GLY A 75 -26.68 -23.81 12.14
N PRO A 76 -27.00 -23.03 11.09
CA PRO A 76 -27.65 -21.71 11.14
C PRO A 76 -29.18 -21.77 11.35
N TYR A 77 -29.74 -20.72 11.93
CA TYR A 77 -31.19 -20.54 12.16
C TYR A 77 -31.64 -19.17 11.66
N THR A 78 -32.97 -19.01 11.51
CA THR A 78 -33.53 -17.64 11.49
C THR A 78 -33.49 -17.05 12.90
N ALA A 79 -33.58 -15.71 13.03
CA ALA A 79 -33.53 -15.08 14.34
C ALA A 79 -34.66 -15.50 15.28
N GLU A 80 -35.83 -15.89 14.73
CA GLU A 80 -36.98 -16.36 15.50
C GLU A 80 -36.79 -17.82 15.93
N ASP A 81 -36.33 -18.67 15.02
CA ASP A 81 -36.07 -20.10 15.28
C ASP A 81 -34.91 -20.25 16.30
N ALA A 82 -33.86 -19.46 16.21
CA ALA A 82 -32.78 -19.49 17.17
C ALA A 82 -33.26 -19.21 18.61
N ARG A 83 -34.12 -18.21 18.77
CA ARG A 83 -34.71 -17.90 20.09
C ARG A 83 -35.65 -19.00 20.59
N ALA A 84 -36.43 -19.61 19.70
CA ALA A 84 -37.32 -20.71 20.04
C ALA A 84 -36.54 -21.98 20.42
N ALA A 85 -35.52 -22.35 19.62
CA ALA A 85 -34.64 -23.48 19.87
C ALA A 85 -33.85 -23.28 21.18
N LEU A 86 -33.30 -22.11 21.45
CA LEU A 86 -32.58 -21.83 22.69
C LEU A 86 -33.46 -21.99 23.93
N ARG A 87 -34.72 -21.53 23.88
CA ARG A 87 -35.68 -21.74 25.01
C ARG A 87 -35.98 -23.23 25.25
N GLN A 88 -36.06 -24.01 24.18
CA GLN A 88 -36.28 -25.44 24.26
C GLN A 88 -35.05 -26.14 24.87
N LEU A 89 -33.87 -25.94 24.27
CA LEU A 89 -32.62 -26.56 24.69
C LEU A 89 -32.25 -26.26 26.14
N ARG A 90 -32.55 -25.04 26.62
CA ARG A 90 -32.37 -24.66 28.04
C ARG A 90 -33.35 -25.37 28.97
N ARG A 91 -34.61 -25.59 28.54
CA ARG A 91 -35.59 -26.32 29.33
C ARG A 91 -35.24 -27.80 29.45
N ASP A 92 -34.70 -28.36 28.38
CA ASP A 92 -34.31 -29.76 28.31
C ASP A 92 -32.94 -30.02 28.98
N GLY A 93 -32.26 -28.96 29.41
CA GLY A 93 -30.94 -29.04 30.03
C GLY A 93 -29.82 -29.47 29.09
N SER A 94 -30.08 -29.42 27.77
CA SER A 94 -29.16 -29.89 26.74
C SER A 94 -28.04 -28.87 26.42
N VAL A 95 -28.19 -27.62 26.85
CA VAL A 95 -27.19 -26.58 26.69
C VAL A 95 -27.03 -25.79 27.99
N PRO A 96 -25.87 -25.18 28.23
CA PRO A 96 -25.60 -24.31 29.40
C PRO A 96 -26.63 -23.17 29.52
N ARG A 97 -26.91 -22.73 30.73
CA ARG A 97 -27.91 -21.68 30.99
C ARG A 97 -27.53 -20.33 30.48
N ASP A 98 -26.24 -20.08 30.30
CA ASP A 98 -25.61 -18.86 29.77
C ASP A 98 -25.50 -18.85 28.23
N SER A 99 -25.89 -19.93 27.53
CA SER A 99 -25.97 -19.95 26.06
C SER A 99 -26.85 -18.83 25.52
N PHE A 100 -26.49 -18.20 24.42
CA PHE A 100 -27.20 -17.06 23.84
C PHE A 100 -27.21 -17.08 22.32
N VAL A 101 -28.09 -16.25 21.71
CA VAL A 101 -28.17 -16.10 20.26
C VAL A 101 -27.20 -15.06 19.78
N GLN A 102 -26.39 -15.39 18.76
CA GLN A 102 -25.48 -14.53 18.07
C GLN A 102 -25.82 -14.43 16.58
N PHE A 103 -25.47 -13.30 15.94
CA PHE A 103 -25.65 -13.10 14.51
C PHE A 103 -24.37 -13.43 13.75
N SER A 104 -24.50 -13.92 12.51
CA SER A 104 -23.36 -14.26 11.65
C SER A 104 -22.38 -13.11 11.45
N SER A 105 -22.83 -11.87 11.45
CA SER A 105 -21.99 -10.65 11.34
C SER A 105 -20.99 -10.45 12.49
N ARG A 106 -21.15 -11.17 13.60
CA ARG A 106 -20.24 -11.13 14.77
C ARG A 106 -19.30 -12.32 14.87
N LEU A 107 -19.46 -13.29 13.96
CA LEU A 107 -18.65 -14.48 13.91
C LEU A 107 -17.52 -14.29 12.90
N GLN A 108 -16.31 -14.67 13.28
CA GLN A 108 -15.17 -14.64 12.38
C GLN A 108 -15.06 -15.96 11.59
N GLN A 109 -13.88 -16.41 11.29
CA GLN A 109 -13.65 -17.57 10.46
C GLN A 109 -14.23 -18.86 11.07
N GLN A 110 -15.00 -19.61 10.28
CA GLN A 110 -15.48 -20.93 10.66
C GLN A 110 -14.33 -21.95 10.54
N PHE A 111 -13.97 -22.60 11.65
CA PHE A 111 -12.96 -23.65 11.68
C PHE A 111 -13.57 -25.06 11.68
N PHE A 112 -14.86 -25.21 11.92
CA PHE A 112 -15.56 -26.48 11.85
C PHE A 112 -17.03 -26.28 11.39
N PRO A 113 -17.56 -27.13 10.45
CA PRO A 113 -16.81 -28.04 9.59
C PRO A 113 -15.88 -27.30 8.61
N ILE A 114 -14.76 -27.91 8.25
CA ILE A 114 -13.77 -27.33 7.36
C ILE A 114 -14.34 -27.27 5.92
N GLY A 115 -14.28 -26.10 5.29
CA GLY A 115 -14.70 -25.91 3.90
C GLY A 115 -16.17 -25.56 3.70
N ALA A 116 -16.94 -25.36 4.76
CA ALA A 116 -18.29 -24.81 4.65
C ALA A 116 -18.21 -23.31 4.36
N GLN A 117 -18.30 -22.93 3.09
CA GLN A 117 -18.64 -21.56 2.73
C GLN A 117 -20.14 -21.39 3.02
N PHE A 118 -20.53 -20.22 3.52
CA PHE A 118 -21.94 -19.84 3.71
C PHE A 118 -22.66 -19.85 2.35
N ALA A 119 -23.00 -21.04 1.85
CA ALA A 119 -23.95 -21.19 0.76
C ALA A 119 -25.35 -21.14 1.37
N GLU A 120 -26.07 -20.13 0.98
CA GLU A 120 -27.47 -19.91 1.24
C GLU A 120 -28.28 -21.15 0.77
N THR A 121 -28.51 -22.09 1.67
CA THR A 121 -29.43 -23.21 1.42
C THR A 121 -30.39 -23.33 2.61
N ALA A 122 -31.64 -23.05 2.35
CA ALA A 122 -32.70 -23.21 3.31
C ALA A 122 -32.76 -24.66 3.84
N PRO A 123 -32.93 -24.88 5.14
CA PRO A 123 -32.99 -26.24 5.69
C PRO A 123 -34.34 -26.92 5.39
N ALA A 124 -34.23 -28.14 4.91
CA ALA A 124 -35.39 -29.05 4.82
C ALA A 124 -35.87 -29.45 6.21
N ALA A 125 -37.13 -29.25 6.48
CA ALA A 125 -37.78 -29.67 7.71
C ALA A 125 -37.86 -31.21 7.83
N PRO A 126 -37.72 -31.78 9.01
CA PRO A 126 -37.99 -33.21 9.21
C PRO A 126 -39.51 -33.51 9.18
N ALA A 127 -39.84 -34.52 8.38
CA ALA A 127 -41.18 -35.00 8.21
C ALA A 127 -41.69 -35.73 9.46
N THR A 128 -42.85 -35.32 9.93
CA THR A 128 -43.75 -36.19 10.69
C THR A 128 -45.17 -36.05 10.17
N THR A 129 -45.73 -37.15 9.76
CA THR A 129 -47.05 -37.40 9.16
C THR A 129 -48.20 -37.32 10.16
N PRO A 130 -49.47 -37.45 9.71
CA PRO A 130 -50.46 -36.41 9.99
C PRO A 130 -51.61 -36.91 10.90
N LYS A 131 -52.39 -35.99 11.45
CA LYS A 131 -53.81 -36.33 11.75
C LYS A 131 -54.75 -35.13 11.62
N VAL A 132 -55.67 -35.34 10.80
CA VAL A 132 -56.90 -34.66 10.36
C VAL A 132 -57.76 -34.12 11.50
N SER A 133 -58.25 -32.87 11.37
CA SER A 133 -59.68 -32.55 11.34
C SER A 133 -59.92 -31.03 11.38
N GLU A 134 -60.60 -30.56 10.37
CA GLU A 134 -61.34 -29.31 10.24
C GLU A 134 -62.66 -29.37 11.11
N PRO A 135 -63.42 -28.30 11.40
CA PRO A 135 -63.75 -27.19 10.48
C PRO A 135 -63.85 -25.77 11.05
N THR A 136 -63.85 -24.85 10.14
CA THR A 136 -64.31 -23.45 10.17
C THR A 136 -65.78 -23.31 10.60
N PRO A 137 -66.40 -22.13 11.03
CA PRO A 137 -66.21 -20.83 10.45
C PRO A 137 -66.44 -19.58 11.37
N THR A 138 -66.18 -18.40 10.80
CA THR A 138 -67.06 -17.23 10.78
C THR A 138 -66.73 -15.99 11.62
N GLN A 139 -66.42 -14.97 10.86
CA GLN A 139 -66.75 -13.53 10.95
C GLN A 139 -66.04 -12.59 11.94
N ALA A 140 -65.49 -11.56 11.26
CA ALA A 140 -65.13 -10.23 11.72
C ALA A 140 -66.38 -9.44 12.21
N PRO A 141 -66.30 -8.21 12.78
CA PRO A 141 -65.41 -7.13 12.38
C PRO A 141 -64.94 -6.16 13.54
N THR A 142 -64.00 -5.27 13.13
CA THR A 142 -63.96 -3.84 13.53
C THR A 142 -63.29 -3.44 14.85
N ALA A 143 -62.23 -2.78 14.74
CA ALA A 143 -61.89 -1.42 15.17
C ALA A 143 -60.40 -1.25 15.50
N THR A 144 -59.77 -0.45 14.71
CA THR A 144 -58.44 0.16 14.97
C THR A 144 -58.53 1.09 16.17
N PRO A 145 -57.55 1.04 17.06
CA PRO A 145 -57.02 2.27 17.58
C PRO A 145 -55.54 2.41 17.17
N THR A 146 -55.29 3.49 16.50
CA THR A 146 -53.97 4.09 16.30
C THR A 146 -53.29 4.26 17.66
N LEU A 147 -52.27 3.44 17.91
CA LEU A 147 -51.33 3.72 19.02
C LEU A 147 -50.19 4.55 18.44
N GLU A 148 -50.17 5.78 18.82
CA GLU A 148 -49.00 6.69 18.74
C GLU A 148 -47.76 5.94 19.18
N THR A 149 -46.76 5.95 18.29
CA THR A 149 -45.41 5.48 18.61
C THR A 149 -44.83 6.41 19.65
N ALA A 150 -44.94 6.03 20.91
CA ALA A 150 -44.16 6.67 21.96
C ALA A 150 -42.70 6.38 21.68
N GLU A 151 -41.95 7.41 21.31
CA GLU A 151 -40.50 7.39 21.34
C GLU A 151 -40.05 6.95 22.73
N LEU A 152 -39.43 5.76 22.79
CA LEU A 152 -38.74 5.32 23.99
C LEU A 152 -37.55 6.28 24.20
N ILE A 153 -37.76 7.27 25.06
CA ILE A 153 -36.65 8.07 25.60
C ILE A 153 -35.72 7.07 26.30
N PRO A 154 -34.44 6.94 25.90
CA PRO A 154 -33.52 6.07 26.60
C PRO A 154 -33.44 6.58 28.07
N ILE A 155 -33.78 5.72 29.00
CA ILE A 155 -33.57 5.97 30.43
C ILE A 155 -32.08 6.16 30.60
N PRO A 156 -31.59 7.31 31.08
CA PRO A 156 -30.16 7.49 31.34
C PRO A 156 -29.74 6.40 32.32
N GLN A 157 -28.78 5.56 31.91
CA GLN A 157 -28.16 4.63 32.84
C GLN A 157 -27.42 5.49 33.89
N VAL A 158 -27.93 5.49 35.09
CA VAL A 158 -27.29 6.18 36.21
C VAL A 158 -26.01 5.40 36.52
N TYR A 159 -24.86 5.99 36.13
CA TYR A 159 -23.55 5.46 36.52
C TYR A 159 -23.44 5.55 38.06
N ILE A 160 -23.25 4.42 38.72
CA ILE A 160 -22.94 4.36 40.17
C ILE A 160 -21.43 4.23 40.24
N PRO A 161 -20.70 5.25 40.79
CA PRO A 161 -19.26 5.19 40.95
C PRO A 161 -18.85 3.98 41.81
N ASP A 162 -17.79 3.28 41.37
CA ASP A 162 -17.19 2.14 42.10
C ASP A 162 -16.47 2.57 43.39
N GLU A 163 -16.07 3.84 43.48
CA GLU A 163 -15.39 4.46 44.60
C GLU A 163 -16.01 5.82 44.95
N THR A 164 -16.06 6.16 46.23
CA THR A 164 -16.30 7.53 46.64
C THR A 164 -15.11 8.43 46.27
N ARG A 165 -15.34 9.74 46.20
CA ARG A 165 -14.26 10.70 45.89
C ARG A 165 -13.05 10.57 46.82
N ALA A 166 -13.27 10.25 48.10
CA ALA A 166 -12.17 10.08 49.07
C ALA A 166 -11.38 8.81 48.82
N GLU A 167 -12.04 7.71 48.47
CA GLU A 167 -11.43 6.44 48.11
C GLU A 167 -10.66 6.58 46.80
N ALA A 168 -11.25 7.21 45.78
CA ALA A 168 -10.61 7.51 44.50
C ALA A 168 -9.33 8.36 44.66
N GLN A 169 -9.35 9.32 45.61
CA GLN A 169 -8.16 10.09 45.97
C GLN A 169 -7.11 9.25 46.70
N GLY A 170 -7.57 8.28 47.49
CA GLY A 170 -6.69 7.30 48.15
C GLY A 170 -5.99 6.38 47.14
N SER A 171 -6.74 5.76 46.24
CA SER A 171 -6.22 4.87 45.21
C SER A 171 -5.32 5.61 44.22
N GLU A 172 -5.62 6.87 43.88
CA GLU A 172 -4.77 7.70 43.01
C GLU A 172 -3.37 7.96 43.60
N ARG A 173 -3.25 8.07 44.94
CA ARG A 173 -1.93 8.27 45.58
C ARG A 173 -1.02 7.06 45.45
N LEU A 174 -1.57 5.87 45.24
CA LEU A 174 -0.84 4.64 45.06
C LEU A 174 -0.24 4.48 43.63
N LEU A 175 -0.74 5.29 42.69
CA LEU A 175 -0.24 5.27 41.31
C LEU A 175 1.22 5.71 41.24
N SER A 176 2.03 4.96 40.50
CA SER A 176 3.39 5.34 40.17
C SER A 176 3.42 6.61 39.29
N ARG A 177 4.60 7.21 39.14
CA ARG A 177 4.74 8.36 38.22
C ARG A 177 4.46 7.98 36.77
N ASP A 178 4.77 6.76 36.38
CA ASP A 178 4.58 6.30 35.01
C ASP A 178 3.12 5.96 34.73
N ASP A 179 2.38 5.38 35.68
CA ASP A 179 0.92 5.24 35.57
C ASP A 179 0.23 6.61 35.42
N LYS A 180 0.70 7.60 36.16
CA LYS A 180 0.17 8.97 36.08
C LYS A 180 0.45 9.60 34.71
N LYS A 181 1.61 9.38 34.13
CA LYS A 181 1.92 9.82 32.77
C LYS A 181 1.07 9.10 31.74
N GLU A 182 0.83 7.80 31.91
CA GLU A 182 -0.01 7.03 31.00
C GLU A 182 -1.44 7.56 30.99
N LEU A 183 -2.00 7.85 32.16
CA LEU A 183 -3.31 8.50 32.27
C LEU A 183 -3.32 9.91 31.66
N GLN A 184 -2.25 10.71 31.80
CA GLN A 184 -2.14 11.99 31.10
C GLN A 184 -2.09 11.83 29.59
N ARG A 185 -1.39 10.80 29.06
CA ARG A 185 -1.39 10.47 27.61
C ARG A 185 -2.80 10.06 27.14
N ALA A 186 -3.50 9.26 27.94
CA ALA A 186 -4.87 8.86 27.62
C ALA A 186 -5.84 10.05 27.60
N LEU A 187 -5.73 10.98 28.54
CA LEU A 187 -6.51 12.22 28.54
C LEU A 187 -6.15 13.14 27.35
N ALA A 188 -4.87 13.18 26.95
CA ALA A 188 -4.45 13.92 25.77
C ALA A 188 -5.03 13.30 24.49
N TRP A 189 -5.01 11.98 24.39
CA TRP A 189 -5.64 11.24 23.30
C TRP A 189 -7.16 11.48 23.23
N ALA A 190 -7.83 11.55 24.38
CA ALA A 190 -9.26 11.89 24.46
C ALA A 190 -9.55 13.37 24.09
N GLY A 191 -8.54 14.16 23.75
CA GLY A 191 -8.68 15.56 23.33
C GLY A 191 -8.92 16.55 24.45
N VAL A 192 -8.80 16.14 25.71
CA VAL A 192 -9.13 16.99 26.88
C VAL A 192 -7.89 17.53 27.61
N TYR A 193 -6.68 17.09 27.26
CA TYR A 193 -5.43 17.49 27.91
C TYR A 193 -4.37 17.93 26.90
N ALA A 194 -3.85 19.15 27.07
CA ALA A 194 -2.84 19.73 26.18
C ALA A 194 -1.56 20.19 26.93
N ALA A 195 -1.42 19.86 28.21
CA ALA A 195 -0.25 20.25 28.99
C ALA A 195 0.83 19.15 28.99
N ALA A 196 1.98 19.42 29.66
CA ALA A 196 3.10 18.48 29.72
C ALA A 196 2.72 17.16 30.42
N ILE A 197 3.22 16.04 29.87
CA ILE A 197 3.05 14.69 30.42
C ILE A 197 4.20 14.43 31.39
N ASP A 198 4.04 14.90 32.63
CA ASP A 198 5.09 14.87 33.65
C ASP A 198 4.80 13.94 34.85
N GLY A 199 3.60 13.34 34.89
CA GLY A 199 3.09 12.53 35.99
C GLY A 199 2.65 13.34 37.20
N SER A 200 2.45 14.67 37.06
CA SER A 200 1.97 15.55 38.11
C SER A 200 0.51 15.96 37.87
N TYR A 201 -0.35 15.75 38.85
CA TYR A 201 -1.76 16.05 38.72
C TYR A 201 -2.09 17.46 39.29
N GLY A 202 -1.75 18.47 38.50
CA GLY A 202 -2.05 19.86 38.78
C GLY A 202 -3.45 20.29 38.33
N ARG A 203 -3.70 21.62 38.33
CA ARG A 203 -4.99 22.20 37.94
C ARG A 203 -5.40 21.79 36.50
N GLY A 204 -4.44 21.73 35.56
CA GLY A 204 -4.69 21.32 34.17
C GLY A 204 -5.17 19.88 34.07
N THR A 205 -4.45 18.95 34.72
CA THR A 205 -4.83 17.51 34.72
C THR A 205 -6.20 17.31 35.39
N ARG A 206 -6.48 18.02 36.49
CA ARG A 206 -7.79 17.96 37.15
C ARG A 206 -8.92 18.50 36.27
N GLY A 207 -8.63 19.55 35.48
CA GLY A 207 -9.55 20.06 34.47
C GLY A 207 -9.83 19.05 33.37
N ALA A 208 -8.81 18.39 32.87
CA ALA A 208 -8.94 17.36 31.86
C ALA A 208 -9.74 16.14 32.34
N MET A 209 -9.48 15.68 33.57
CA MET A 209 -10.27 14.60 34.19
C MET A 209 -11.75 14.94 34.25
N ARG A 210 -12.12 16.16 34.68
CA ARG A 210 -13.52 16.61 34.68
C ARG A 210 -14.11 16.63 33.27
N ALA A 211 -13.39 17.19 32.32
CA ALA A 211 -13.85 17.26 30.94
C ALA A 211 -14.09 15.87 30.34
N TRP A 212 -13.21 14.91 30.64
CA TRP A 212 -13.39 13.52 30.20
C TRP A 212 -14.56 12.85 30.92
N GLN A 213 -14.70 13.04 32.24
CA GLN A 213 -15.85 12.57 33.03
C GLN A 213 -17.15 13.07 32.42
N ALA A 214 -17.24 14.39 32.10
CA ALA A 214 -18.38 14.96 31.42
C ALA A 214 -18.67 14.31 30.05
N GLN A 215 -17.67 14.05 29.25
CA GLN A 215 -17.83 13.36 27.97
C GLN A 215 -18.39 11.93 28.10
N GLN A 216 -18.05 11.24 29.20
CA GLN A 216 -18.52 9.89 29.48
C GLN A 216 -19.83 9.84 30.26
N GLY A 217 -20.34 10.98 30.70
CA GLY A 217 -21.54 11.07 31.55
C GLY A 217 -21.29 10.65 33.00
N PHE A 218 -20.05 10.74 33.49
CA PHE A 218 -19.66 10.49 34.87
C PHE A 218 -19.74 11.76 35.70
N ASP A 219 -19.69 11.63 37.03
CA ASP A 219 -19.62 12.76 37.93
C ASP A 219 -18.32 13.55 37.77
N GLU A 220 -18.40 14.85 37.50
CA GLU A 220 -17.28 15.74 37.22
C GLU A 220 -16.43 16.07 38.45
N THR A 221 -15.92 15.07 39.14
CA THR A 221 -15.13 15.22 40.37
C THR A 221 -13.72 15.77 40.14
N GLY A 222 -13.14 15.53 38.94
CA GLY A 222 -11.75 15.82 38.62
C GLY A 222 -10.76 14.86 39.26
N ILE A 223 -11.25 13.74 39.79
CA ILE A 223 -10.47 12.62 40.33
C ILE A 223 -11.09 11.36 39.76
N LEU A 224 -10.33 10.62 38.96
CA LEU A 224 -10.84 9.39 38.36
C LEU A 224 -10.89 8.26 39.39
N THR A 225 -12.00 7.55 39.47
CA THR A 225 -12.10 6.30 40.22
C THR A 225 -11.24 5.19 39.60
N THR A 226 -11.06 4.07 40.24
CA THR A 226 -10.35 2.91 39.67
C THR A 226 -11.05 2.40 38.41
N GLY A 227 -12.40 2.34 38.42
CA GLY A 227 -13.17 1.95 37.23
C GLY A 227 -13.07 2.97 36.11
N GLU A 228 -13.16 4.28 36.41
CA GLU A 228 -12.99 5.32 35.39
C GLU A 228 -11.59 5.32 34.76
N ARG A 229 -10.55 5.08 35.57
CA ARG A 229 -9.18 4.91 35.04
C ARG A 229 -9.08 3.69 34.10
N ALA A 230 -9.71 2.58 34.49
CA ALA A 230 -9.74 1.37 33.66
C ALA A 230 -10.44 1.64 32.32
N ILE A 231 -11.60 2.27 32.32
CA ILE A 231 -12.35 2.65 31.10
C ILE A 231 -11.53 3.59 30.22
N LEU A 232 -10.91 4.63 30.79
CA LEU A 232 -10.06 5.55 30.04
C LEU A 232 -8.87 4.83 29.37
N LEU A 233 -8.21 3.94 30.12
CA LEU A 233 -7.08 3.17 29.59
C LEU A 233 -7.52 2.11 28.60
N GLU A 234 -8.66 1.47 28.79
CA GLU A 234 -9.25 0.55 27.82
C GLU A 234 -9.53 1.26 26.49
N GLN A 235 -10.25 2.40 26.51
CA GLN A 235 -10.48 3.23 25.33
C GLN A 235 -9.16 3.68 24.67
N PHE A 236 -8.21 4.10 25.48
CA PHE A 236 -6.89 4.49 25.02
C PHE A 236 -6.12 3.33 24.39
N ASN A 237 -6.23 2.12 24.90
CA ASN A 237 -5.49 0.95 24.42
C ASN A 237 -6.25 0.13 23.36
N ALA A 238 -7.56 0.37 23.15
CA ALA A 238 -8.37 -0.29 22.13
C ALA A 238 -7.79 -0.21 20.72
N VAL A 239 -6.98 0.81 20.42
CA VAL A 239 -6.24 0.95 19.16
C VAL A 239 -5.24 -0.19 18.95
N PHE A 240 -4.79 -0.86 20.00
CA PHE A 240 -3.85 -2.00 19.93
C PHE A 240 -4.57 -3.36 19.89
N ASP A 241 -5.91 -3.36 20.01
CA ASP A 241 -6.67 -4.60 19.97
C ASP A 241 -6.45 -5.35 18.66
N GLY A 242 -6.24 -6.64 18.78
CA GLY A 242 -5.94 -7.51 17.63
C GLY A 242 -4.52 -7.43 17.09
N LEU A 243 -3.62 -6.60 17.65
CA LEU A 243 -2.22 -6.54 17.23
C LEU A 243 -1.34 -7.60 17.89
N GLY A 244 -1.70 -8.10 19.09
CA GLY A 244 -0.86 -9.05 19.85
C GLY A 244 0.54 -8.49 20.10
N LEU A 245 0.64 -7.29 20.69
CA LEU A 245 1.92 -6.67 20.99
C LEU A 245 2.66 -7.48 22.07
N GLU A 246 3.69 -8.21 21.67
CA GLU A 246 4.52 -9.04 22.54
C GLU A 246 5.99 -8.64 22.46
N VAL A 247 6.73 -8.79 23.57
CA VAL A 247 8.17 -8.56 23.56
C VAL A 247 8.86 -9.73 22.86
N VAL A 248 9.43 -9.46 21.71
CA VAL A 248 10.24 -10.43 20.95
C VAL A 248 11.71 -10.12 21.15
N ARG A 249 12.46 -11.14 21.58
CA ARG A 249 13.92 -11.11 21.72
C ARG A 249 14.55 -11.84 20.53
N GLU A 250 14.99 -11.08 19.53
CA GLU A 250 15.67 -11.62 18.35
C GLU A 250 17.19 -11.63 18.60
N ALA A 251 17.67 -12.78 19.06
CA ALA A 251 19.05 -12.91 19.53
C ALA A 251 20.09 -12.78 18.40
N LYS A 252 19.79 -13.24 17.16
CA LYS A 252 20.72 -13.11 16.03
C LYS A 252 20.83 -11.66 15.57
N ALA A 253 19.70 -10.95 15.49
CA ALA A 253 19.70 -9.53 15.18
C ALA A 253 20.22 -8.69 16.36
N GLY A 254 20.22 -9.21 17.57
CA GLY A 254 20.62 -8.49 18.78
C GLY A 254 19.65 -7.34 19.09
N ILE A 255 18.36 -7.61 19.01
CA ILE A 255 17.28 -6.64 19.25
C ILE A 255 16.20 -7.28 20.12
N GLU A 256 15.75 -6.55 21.13
CA GLU A 256 14.57 -6.87 21.92
C GLU A 256 13.58 -5.71 21.83
N MET A 257 12.34 -5.98 21.40
CA MET A 257 11.32 -4.94 21.24
C MET A 257 9.92 -5.56 21.18
N LEU A 258 8.89 -4.74 21.37
CA LEU A 258 7.53 -5.14 21.05
C LEU A 258 7.39 -5.43 19.55
N VAL A 259 6.66 -6.49 19.21
CA VAL A 259 6.31 -6.89 17.84
C VAL A 259 4.82 -7.18 17.81
N PRO A 260 4.06 -6.72 16.80
CA PRO A 260 2.64 -7.01 16.68
C PRO A 260 2.42 -8.43 16.10
N THR A 261 2.64 -9.45 16.94
CA THR A 261 2.73 -10.88 16.55
C THR A 261 1.44 -11.47 15.99
N SER A 262 0.27 -10.82 16.23
CA SER A 262 -0.98 -11.24 15.62
C SER A 262 -1.14 -10.79 14.16
N ILE A 263 -0.29 -9.87 13.68
CA ILE A 263 -0.39 -9.33 12.31
C ILE A 263 0.87 -9.53 11.48
N VAL A 264 2.02 -9.78 12.12
CA VAL A 264 3.26 -10.14 11.44
C VAL A 264 3.90 -11.35 12.07
N SER A 265 4.54 -12.20 11.27
CA SER A 265 5.33 -13.34 11.71
C SER A 265 6.72 -13.31 11.11
N PHE A 266 7.70 -13.90 11.82
CA PHE A 266 9.06 -14.01 11.31
C PHE A 266 9.06 -14.80 9.99
N ASP A 267 9.74 -14.25 8.98
CA ASP A 267 9.87 -14.82 7.65
C ASP A 267 11.29 -15.32 7.41
N ALA A 268 12.27 -14.43 7.33
CA ALA A 268 13.62 -14.78 6.95
C ALA A 268 14.67 -13.81 7.51
N TYR A 269 15.93 -14.26 7.48
CA TYR A 269 17.08 -13.38 7.62
C TYR A 269 17.63 -13.02 6.24
N ALA A 270 17.60 -11.76 5.91
CA ALA A 270 18.18 -11.18 4.70
C ALA A 270 19.06 -9.98 5.13
N PRO A 271 20.31 -10.20 5.59
CA PRO A 271 21.12 -9.14 6.17
C PRO A 271 21.21 -7.88 5.29
N PRO A 272 21.03 -6.69 5.88
CA PRO A 272 21.03 -6.40 7.32
C PRO A 272 19.67 -6.55 8.02
N PHE A 273 18.69 -7.23 7.43
CA PHE A 273 17.32 -7.31 7.93
C PHE A 273 16.97 -8.69 8.50
N ALA A 274 16.26 -8.70 9.65
CA ALA A 274 15.40 -9.82 10.04
C ALA A 274 13.96 -9.41 9.70
N ARG A 275 13.34 -10.14 8.76
CA ARG A 275 12.05 -9.80 8.17
C ARG A 275 10.91 -10.46 8.90
N PHE A 276 9.86 -9.69 9.17
CA PHE A 276 8.56 -10.16 9.62
C PHE A 276 7.52 -9.69 8.61
N THR A 277 6.82 -10.61 8.00
CA THR A 277 5.82 -10.35 6.96
C THR A 277 4.40 -10.52 7.48
N ALA A 278 3.43 -9.99 6.76
CA ALA A 278 2.02 -10.06 7.13
C ALA A 278 1.57 -11.51 7.34
N SER A 279 0.93 -11.78 8.48
CA SER A 279 0.36 -13.09 8.84
C SER A 279 -1.04 -12.98 9.43
N GLY A 280 -1.58 -11.77 9.57
CA GLY A 280 -2.89 -11.46 10.15
C GLY A 280 -3.81 -10.69 9.20
N ASN A 281 -4.72 -9.94 9.78
CA ASN A 281 -5.77 -9.20 9.07
C ASN A 281 -5.31 -7.86 8.47
N ILE A 282 -4.04 -7.50 8.58
CA ILE A 282 -3.44 -6.30 7.98
C ILE A 282 -2.43 -6.76 6.93
N GLU A 283 -2.90 -6.97 5.70
CA GLU A 283 -2.16 -7.63 4.61
C GLU A 283 -0.84 -6.95 4.23
N GLN A 284 -0.74 -5.64 4.41
CA GLN A 284 0.47 -4.87 4.05
C GLN A 284 1.41 -4.63 5.23
N ALA A 285 1.06 -5.09 6.45
CA ALA A 285 1.90 -4.89 7.61
C ALA A 285 3.21 -5.68 7.50
N GLN A 286 4.33 -5.00 7.69
CA GLN A 286 5.65 -5.65 7.77
C GLN A 286 6.49 -4.96 8.85
N LEU A 287 7.37 -5.73 9.47
CA LEU A 287 8.37 -5.21 10.38
C LEU A 287 9.75 -5.78 9.99
N LEU A 288 10.70 -4.89 9.78
CA LEU A 288 12.09 -5.25 9.54
C LEU A 288 12.92 -4.84 10.75
N MET A 289 13.62 -5.76 11.37
CA MET A 289 14.64 -5.41 12.34
C MET A 289 15.96 -5.23 11.63
N ILE A 290 16.62 -4.10 11.83
CA ILE A 290 17.89 -3.72 11.18
C ILE A 290 19.05 -4.05 12.10
N SER A 291 20.02 -4.83 11.60
CA SER A 291 21.16 -5.24 12.40
C SER A 291 22.41 -5.50 11.56
N GLN A 292 23.42 -4.65 11.72
CA GLN A 292 24.72 -4.81 11.07
C GLN A 292 25.84 -4.19 11.91
N ASP A 293 27.08 -4.58 11.66
CA ASP A 293 28.23 -3.84 12.15
C ASP A 293 28.35 -2.52 11.38
N GLY A 294 28.77 -1.44 12.06
CA GLY A 294 28.98 -0.16 11.41
C GLY A 294 28.94 1.02 12.37
N ALA A 295 29.73 2.04 12.05
CA ALA A 295 29.76 3.34 12.70
C ALA A 295 28.95 4.37 11.89
N GLU A 296 29.25 5.67 12.06
CA GLU A 296 28.56 6.76 11.36
C GLU A 296 28.61 6.64 9.82
N PRO A 297 29.74 6.29 9.16
CA PRO A 297 29.76 6.16 7.71
C PRO A 297 28.82 5.09 7.17
N GLU A 298 28.79 3.92 7.84
CA GLU A 298 27.92 2.80 7.46
C GLU A 298 26.45 3.13 7.76
N LEU A 299 26.16 3.91 8.82
CA LEU A 299 24.81 4.39 9.11
C LEU A 299 24.31 5.34 8.01
N ARG A 300 25.18 6.23 7.51
CA ARG A 300 24.85 7.09 6.36
C ARG A 300 24.65 6.28 5.08
N GLY A 301 25.49 5.29 4.83
CA GLY A 301 25.31 4.37 3.71
C GLY A 301 23.98 3.60 3.77
N LEU A 302 23.60 3.13 4.96
CA LEU A 302 22.30 2.49 5.17
C LEU A 302 21.14 3.47 4.93
N TYR A 303 21.25 4.71 5.44
CA TYR A 303 20.26 5.76 5.19
C TYR A 303 20.05 6.01 3.70
N ASP A 304 21.14 6.10 2.92
CA ASP A 304 21.08 6.32 1.48
C ASP A 304 20.44 5.13 0.75
N ILE A 305 20.80 3.89 1.12
CA ILE A 305 20.23 2.67 0.54
C ILE A 305 18.74 2.57 0.87
N MET A 306 18.34 2.80 2.12
CA MET A 306 16.92 2.71 2.51
C MET A 306 16.02 3.62 1.67
N GLN A 307 16.51 4.78 1.26
CA GLN A 307 15.76 5.71 0.42
C GLN A 307 15.51 5.19 -1.01
N THR A 308 16.27 4.20 -1.46
CA THR A 308 16.11 3.62 -2.80
C THR A 308 15.14 2.45 -2.83
N LEU A 309 14.74 1.93 -1.66
CA LEU A 309 13.88 0.76 -1.57
C LEU A 309 12.42 1.13 -1.86
N GLU A 310 11.69 0.22 -2.49
CA GLU A 310 10.26 0.36 -2.79
C GLU A 310 9.43 0.53 -1.51
N ILE A 311 9.80 -0.20 -0.45
CA ILE A 311 9.15 -0.10 0.87
C ILE A 311 9.30 1.27 1.56
N VAL A 312 10.12 2.17 1.03
CA VAL A 312 10.30 3.53 1.54
C VAL A 312 9.89 4.52 0.45
N PRO A 313 8.59 4.87 0.32
CA PRO A 313 8.12 5.88 -0.62
C PRO A 313 8.90 7.19 -0.57
N SER A 314 8.96 7.91 -1.70
CA SER A 314 9.81 9.11 -1.82
C SER A 314 9.39 10.27 -0.93
N ASP A 315 8.09 10.42 -0.67
CA ASP A 315 7.56 11.49 0.16
C ASP A 315 7.68 11.16 1.65
N GLY A 316 7.62 12.20 2.49
CA GLY A 316 7.71 12.07 3.94
C GLY A 316 8.98 12.67 4.55
N ALA A 317 9.01 12.71 5.87
CA ALA A 317 10.10 13.34 6.61
C ALA A 317 11.40 12.51 6.54
N ARG A 318 12.52 13.18 6.39
CA ARG A 318 13.86 12.59 6.36
C ARG A 318 14.75 13.33 7.37
N GLN A 319 15.29 12.62 8.34
CA GLN A 319 16.18 13.21 9.34
C GLN A 319 17.35 12.28 9.63
N ILE A 320 18.57 12.78 9.43
CA ILE A 320 19.79 12.07 9.80
C ILE A 320 20.62 12.95 10.75
N ARG A 321 21.21 12.32 11.77
CA ARG A 321 22.14 12.87 12.73
C ARG A 321 23.40 12.01 12.74
N ASP A 322 24.38 12.36 13.57
CA ASP A 322 25.66 11.65 13.59
C ASP A 322 25.50 10.17 13.99
N ASP A 323 24.61 9.86 14.95
CA ASP A 323 24.43 8.53 15.53
C ASP A 323 23.06 7.92 15.28
N THR A 324 22.13 8.65 14.64
CA THR A 324 20.75 8.18 14.43
C THR A 324 20.17 8.69 13.12
N PHE A 325 19.25 7.95 12.54
CA PHE A 325 18.35 8.51 11.54
C PHE A 325 16.90 8.06 11.76
N GLU A 326 16.00 8.92 11.32
CA GLU A 326 14.59 8.64 11.17
C GLU A 326 14.14 9.00 9.76
N MET A 327 13.35 8.14 9.15
CA MET A 327 12.72 8.45 7.86
C MET A 327 11.30 7.91 7.80
N GLU A 328 10.45 8.66 7.17
CA GLU A 328 9.09 8.30 6.87
C GLU A 328 8.91 8.25 5.35
N GLY A 329 8.30 7.20 4.84
CA GLY A 329 7.92 7.08 3.44
C GLY A 329 6.40 7.09 3.35
N ILE A 330 5.81 8.09 2.67
CA ILE A 330 4.36 8.25 2.53
C ILE A 330 3.98 7.85 1.10
N GLY A 331 3.35 6.70 0.95
CA GLY A 331 2.80 6.19 -0.29
C GLY A 331 1.27 6.23 -0.30
N ALA A 332 0.67 5.91 -1.45
CA ALA A 332 -0.78 5.86 -1.60
C ALA A 332 -1.40 4.68 -0.84
N ASP A 333 -0.74 3.52 -0.86
CA ASP A 333 -1.26 2.28 -0.29
C ASP A 333 -0.72 2.01 1.12
N PHE A 334 0.51 2.41 1.39
CA PHE A 334 1.16 2.20 2.68
C PHE A 334 2.09 3.35 3.07
N ILE A 335 2.39 3.42 4.35
CA ILE A 335 3.35 4.35 4.94
C ILE A 335 4.40 3.54 5.67
N SER A 336 5.68 3.83 5.44
CA SER A 336 6.79 3.24 6.18
C SER A 336 7.40 4.22 7.17
N TYR A 337 7.90 3.69 8.27
CA TYR A 337 8.67 4.44 9.25
C TYR A 337 9.91 3.65 9.62
N THR A 338 11.07 4.25 9.44
CA THR A 338 12.37 3.66 9.81
C THR A 338 13.05 4.49 10.89
N PHE A 339 13.54 3.79 11.89
CA PHE A 339 14.45 4.32 12.91
C PHE A 339 15.69 3.44 12.95
N ALA A 340 16.88 4.04 12.97
CA ALA A 340 18.12 3.32 13.25
C ALA A 340 19.09 4.18 14.04
N GLU A 341 19.88 3.53 14.90
CA GLU A 341 20.97 4.14 15.67
C GLU A 341 22.26 3.34 15.53
N THR A 342 23.40 4.02 15.60
CA THR A 342 24.71 3.38 15.75
C THR A 342 25.24 3.56 17.16
N LYS A 343 25.66 2.48 17.79
CA LYS A 343 26.21 2.49 19.13
C LYS A 343 27.27 1.41 19.26
N ARG A 344 28.48 1.77 19.71
CA ARG A 344 29.61 0.83 19.82
C ARG A 344 29.91 0.11 18.50
N ALA A 345 29.90 0.84 17.38
CA ALA A 345 30.09 0.31 16.03
C ALA A 345 29.12 -0.81 15.64
N LYS A 346 27.89 -0.76 16.13
CA LYS A 346 26.79 -1.63 15.74
C LYS A 346 25.59 -0.76 15.39
N ILE A 347 25.02 -0.98 14.23
CA ILE A 347 23.80 -0.31 13.76
C ILE A 347 22.62 -1.21 14.09
N LYS A 348 21.65 -0.65 14.82
CA LYS A 348 20.42 -1.31 15.21
C LYS A 348 19.23 -0.41 14.91
N GLY A 349 18.14 -1.00 14.48
CA GLY A 349 16.95 -0.24 14.15
C GLY A 349 15.77 -1.12 13.77
N PHE A 350 14.72 -0.47 13.30
CA PHE A 350 13.58 -1.17 12.71
C PHE A 350 12.90 -0.30 11.65
N THR A 351 12.21 -0.95 10.72
CA THR A 351 11.27 -0.35 9.79
C THR A 351 9.89 -0.97 10.01
N LEU A 352 8.88 -0.15 10.25
CA LEU A 352 7.47 -0.56 10.24
C LEU A 352 6.83 -0.10 8.94
N ILE A 353 6.19 -1.01 8.22
CA ILE A 353 5.35 -0.72 7.06
C ILE A 353 3.90 -0.93 7.50
N TRP A 354 3.04 0.04 7.20
CA TRP A 354 1.65 0.09 7.67
C TRP A 354 0.73 0.60 6.56
N PRO A 355 -0.50 0.06 6.42
CA PRO A 355 -1.44 0.55 5.41
C PRO A 355 -1.75 2.03 5.60
N ALA A 356 -1.90 2.74 4.48
CA ALA A 356 -2.34 4.13 4.48
C ALA A 356 -3.79 4.24 5.02
N GLY A 357 -4.12 5.40 5.60
CA GLY A 357 -5.46 5.66 6.12
C GLY A 357 -5.70 5.27 7.58
N ASP A 358 -4.74 4.60 8.23
CA ASP A 358 -4.82 4.23 9.67
C ASP A 358 -3.77 4.98 10.50
N GLU A 359 -3.59 6.27 10.24
CA GLU A 359 -2.56 7.11 10.83
C GLU A 359 -2.58 7.20 12.36
N PRO A 360 -3.74 7.36 13.03
CA PRO A 360 -3.79 7.44 14.50
C PRO A 360 -3.29 6.16 15.17
N ARG A 361 -3.55 5.00 14.57
CA ARG A 361 -3.10 3.70 15.05
C ARG A 361 -1.61 3.51 14.78
N ARG A 362 -1.17 3.78 13.54
CA ARG A 362 0.24 3.71 13.13
C ARG A 362 1.15 4.53 14.03
N ALA A 363 0.83 5.81 14.26
CA ALA A 363 1.63 6.70 15.09
C ALA A 363 1.82 6.15 16.53
N ARG A 364 0.78 5.57 17.09
CA ARG A 364 0.84 4.97 18.43
C ARG A 364 1.61 3.66 18.46
N VAL A 365 1.47 2.83 17.42
CA VAL A 365 2.27 1.61 17.27
C VAL A 365 3.75 1.96 17.19
N ILE A 366 4.15 2.91 16.34
CA ILE A 366 5.53 3.40 16.22
C ILE A 366 6.06 3.85 17.59
N GLN A 367 5.28 4.63 18.34
CA GLN A 367 5.70 5.10 19.66
C GLN A 367 5.95 3.92 20.62
N ARG A 368 5.07 2.90 20.64
CA ARG A 368 5.25 1.69 21.46
C ARG A 368 6.47 0.88 21.03
N LEU A 369 6.70 0.74 19.72
CA LEU A 369 7.89 0.07 19.19
C LEU A 369 9.17 0.80 19.61
N LYS A 370 9.21 2.14 19.47
CA LYS A 370 10.37 2.97 19.91
C LYS A 370 10.61 2.88 21.42
N ASP A 371 9.55 2.98 22.23
CA ASP A 371 9.67 2.95 23.70
C ASP A 371 10.18 1.59 24.22
N SER A 372 9.91 0.51 23.48
CA SER A 372 10.34 -0.85 23.83
C SER A 372 11.65 -1.27 23.18
N PHE A 373 12.13 -0.55 22.18
CA PHE A 373 13.32 -0.89 21.42
C PHE A 373 14.58 -0.91 22.31
N THR A 374 15.20 -2.07 22.41
CA THR A 374 16.37 -2.29 23.23
C THR A 374 17.43 -3.07 22.44
N PRO A 375 18.53 -2.41 22.04
CA PRO A 375 19.68 -3.11 21.49
C PRO A 375 20.31 -4.05 22.52
N ILE A 376 20.48 -5.31 22.14
CA ILE A 376 21.17 -6.34 22.92
C ILE A 376 22.39 -6.84 22.15
N GLU A 377 23.15 -7.75 22.74
CA GLU A 377 24.29 -8.37 22.05
C GLU A 377 23.83 -9.22 20.85
N GLY A 378 24.66 -9.25 19.81
CA GLY A 378 24.39 -9.94 18.55
C GLY A 378 24.39 -8.96 17.39
N VAL A 379 24.73 -9.45 16.21
CA VAL A 379 24.63 -8.76 14.90
C VAL A 379 24.32 -9.82 13.88
N LEU A 380 23.47 -9.55 12.92
CA LEU A 380 23.18 -10.49 11.83
C LEU A 380 24.47 -10.81 11.06
N ASP A 381 24.75 -12.08 10.92
CA ASP A 381 25.85 -12.54 10.10
C ASP A 381 25.54 -12.19 8.62
N PRO A 382 26.40 -11.44 7.93
CA PRO A 382 26.17 -11.06 6.55
C PRO A 382 26.12 -12.24 5.57
N THR A 383 26.50 -13.44 6.01
CA THR A 383 26.40 -14.66 5.21
C THR A 383 25.04 -15.37 5.33
N LEU A 384 24.17 -14.91 6.24
CA LEU A 384 22.79 -15.39 6.32
C LEU A 384 22.00 -14.76 5.17
N GLY A 385 21.32 -15.56 4.37
CA GLY A 385 20.50 -15.12 3.23
C GLY A 385 20.63 -16.07 2.06
N ASP A 386 19.66 -16.03 1.16
CA ASP A 386 19.71 -16.82 -0.07
C ASP A 386 20.57 -16.11 -1.11
N PRO A 387 21.60 -16.74 -1.69
CA PRO A 387 22.34 -16.17 -2.81
C PRO A 387 21.46 -15.79 -4.03
N ALA A 388 20.30 -16.41 -4.17
CA ALA A 388 19.34 -16.09 -5.23
C ALA A 388 18.62 -14.74 -5.01
N GLU A 389 18.61 -14.21 -3.79
CA GLU A 389 18.06 -12.87 -3.47
C GLU A 389 19.02 -11.71 -3.82
N GLN A 390 20.19 -12.00 -4.38
CA GLN A 390 21.16 -11.00 -4.84
C GLN A 390 20.97 -10.66 -6.34
N ALA A 391 19.72 -10.54 -6.78
CA ALA A 391 19.43 -10.02 -8.11
C ALA A 391 19.81 -8.52 -8.21
N ILE A 392 20.07 -8.05 -9.44
CA ILE A 392 20.50 -6.66 -9.70
C ILE A 392 19.52 -5.62 -9.14
N ASP A 393 18.23 -5.98 -9.05
CA ASP A 393 17.15 -5.10 -8.63
C ASP A 393 16.73 -5.30 -7.16
N LEU A 394 17.47 -6.13 -6.38
CA LEU A 394 17.19 -6.44 -4.99
C LEU A 394 18.34 -6.03 -4.08
N VAL A 395 18.01 -5.41 -2.96
CA VAL A 395 18.92 -5.20 -1.83
C VAL A 395 18.41 -6.00 -0.65
N ALA A 396 19.14 -7.04 -0.25
CA ALA A 396 18.75 -7.92 0.85
C ALA A 396 17.31 -8.49 0.68
N GLY A 397 16.94 -8.90 -0.53
CA GLY A 397 15.61 -9.42 -0.87
C GLY A 397 14.49 -8.38 -0.88
N LEU A 398 14.82 -7.08 -0.82
CA LEU A 398 13.87 -5.97 -0.95
C LEU A 398 14.03 -5.30 -2.31
N GLU A 399 12.92 -5.01 -2.96
CA GLU A 399 12.91 -4.40 -4.28
C GLU A 399 13.40 -2.95 -4.24
N ILE A 400 14.27 -2.60 -5.19
CA ILE A 400 14.69 -1.22 -5.43
C ILE A 400 13.59 -0.56 -6.26
N ARG A 401 13.19 0.63 -5.86
CA ARG A 401 12.16 1.40 -6.56
C ARG A 401 12.56 1.63 -8.00
N GLN A 402 11.69 1.22 -8.91
CA GLN A 402 11.85 1.41 -10.33
C GLN A 402 11.03 2.61 -10.82
N PRO A 403 11.53 3.39 -11.78
CA PRO A 403 10.71 4.42 -12.40
C PRO A 403 9.58 3.77 -13.21
N LEU A 404 8.40 4.40 -13.24
CA LEU A 404 7.28 3.98 -14.09
C LEU A 404 7.68 3.90 -15.56
N ARG A 405 8.52 4.81 -15.98
CA ARG A 405 9.11 4.89 -17.33
C ARG A 405 10.48 5.54 -17.27
N ALA A 406 11.37 5.05 -18.14
CA ALA A 406 12.66 5.66 -18.38
C ALA A 406 12.85 5.86 -19.88
N GLY A 407 13.31 7.02 -20.26
CA GLY A 407 13.59 7.40 -21.65
C GLY A 407 14.77 8.35 -21.73
N SER A 408 14.98 8.89 -22.91
CA SER A 408 16.11 9.78 -23.18
C SER A 408 15.65 11.23 -23.36
N GLY A 409 16.56 12.15 -23.11
CA GLY A 409 16.44 13.55 -23.40
C GLY A 409 17.82 14.15 -23.68
N PHE A 410 17.91 15.45 -23.84
CA PHE A 410 19.18 16.12 -24.05
C PHE A 410 19.14 17.58 -23.56
N PHE A 411 20.26 18.04 -23.02
CA PHE A 411 20.43 19.44 -22.63
C PHE A 411 20.45 20.35 -23.85
N ILE A 412 19.84 21.54 -23.73
CA ILE A 412 19.75 22.54 -24.81
C ILE A 412 20.37 23.88 -24.43
N ASP A 413 20.77 24.07 -23.19
CA ASP A 413 21.41 25.26 -22.67
C ASP A 413 22.41 24.94 -21.55
N ASP A 414 23.12 25.97 -21.09
CA ASP A 414 24.08 25.89 -19.99
C ASP A 414 23.44 25.88 -18.59
N GLN A 415 22.13 26.06 -18.51
CA GLN A 415 21.36 25.99 -17.26
C GLN A 415 20.81 24.57 -16.98
N GLY A 416 20.96 23.67 -17.93
CA GLY A 416 20.50 22.28 -17.82
C GLY A 416 19.04 22.08 -18.21
N THR A 417 18.46 22.96 -19.01
CA THR A 417 17.15 22.73 -19.63
C THR A 417 17.20 21.52 -20.56
N VAL A 418 16.25 20.61 -20.45
CA VAL A 418 16.22 19.34 -21.19
C VAL A 418 15.02 19.29 -22.12
N LEU A 419 15.26 18.88 -23.37
CA LEU A 419 14.22 18.41 -24.27
C LEU A 419 14.08 16.89 -24.18
N THR A 420 12.86 16.43 -24.15
CA THR A 420 12.49 15.00 -24.25
C THR A 420 11.16 14.83 -24.94
N HIS A 421 10.81 13.62 -25.32
CA HIS A 421 9.49 13.33 -25.86
C HIS A 421 8.44 13.31 -24.74
N ALA A 422 7.26 13.87 -25.00
CA ALA A 422 6.18 14.00 -24.01
C ALA A 422 5.74 12.67 -23.39
N SER A 423 5.84 11.56 -24.13
CA SER A 423 5.50 10.23 -23.61
C SER A 423 6.37 9.78 -22.43
N ASN A 424 7.59 10.32 -22.30
CA ASN A 424 8.50 9.96 -21.21
C ASN A 424 8.04 10.53 -19.86
N VAL A 425 7.26 11.60 -19.87
CA VAL A 425 6.91 12.38 -18.67
C VAL A 425 5.41 12.55 -18.44
N ALA A 426 4.57 11.99 -19.30
CA ALA A 426 3.13 12.09 -19.16
C ALA A 426 2.61 11.38 -17.90
N GLY A 427 1.92 12.12 -17.01
CA GLY A 427 1.32 11.56 -15.80
C GLY A 427 2.32 11.21 -14.69
N CYS A 428 3.53 11.76 -14.70
CA CYS A 428 4.50 11.57 -13.63
C CYS A 428 4.17 12.42 -12.41
N GLY A 429 4.24 11.87 -11.23
CA GLY A 429 4.24 12.62 -9.97
C GLY A 429 5.57 13.35 -9.75
N ARG A 430 6.68 12.71 -10.12
CA ARG A 430 8.03 13.27 -10.05
C ARG A 430 8.82 12.92 -11.30
N ILE A 431 9.69 13.84 -11.74
CA ILE A 431 10.61 13.63 -12.87
C ILE A 431 12.05 13.77 -12.35
N SER A 432 12.93 12.82 -12.68
CA SER A 432 14.34 12.93 -12.40
C SER A 432 15.20 12.88 -13.67
N LEU A 433 16.36 13.54 -13.60
CA LEU A 433 17.39 13.56 -14.62
C LEU A 433 18.62 12.83 -14.10
N ASN A 434 19.14 11.85 -14.85
CA ASN A 434 20.34 11.08 -14.52
C ASN A 434 20.31 10.47 -13.10
N ASP A 435 19.17 9.93 -12.64
CA ASP A 435 18.92 9.35 -11.30
C ASP A 435 19.09 10.33 -10.12
N ARG A 436 19.45 11.58 -10.37
CA ARG A 436 19.96 12.47 -9.32
C ARG A 436 19.21 13.79 -9.19
N TYR A 437 18.86 14.43 -10.30
CA TYR A 437 18.36 15.80 -10.28
C TYR A 437 16.85 15.81 -10.52
N THR A 438 16.11 16.45 -9.65
CA THR A 438 14.66 16.62 -9.85
C THR A 438 14.40 17.75 -10.85
N ALA A 439 13.47 17.52 -11.76
CA ALA A 439 13.06 18.50 -12.76
C ALA A 439 11.54 18.70 -12.77
N THR A 440 11.12 19.85 -13.27
CA THR A 440 9.71 20.19 -13.47
C THR A 440 9.46 20.45 -14.96
N LEU A 441 8.19 20.26 -15.38
CA LEU A 441 7.75 20.67 -16.71
C LEU A 441 7.70 22.18 -16.81
N ALA A 442 8.42 22.77 -17.78
CA ALA A 442 8.39 24.20 -18.03
C ALA A 442 6.99 24.70 -18.42
N ASN A 443 6.25 23.88 -19.19
CA ASN A 443 4.86 24.16 -19.56
C ASN A 443 4.04 22.86 -19.55
N PRO A 444 3.33 22.54 -18.44
CA PRO A 444 2.56 21.29 -18.31
C PRO A 444 1.45 21.12 -19.37
N SER A 445 0.94 22.21 -19.92
CA SER A 445 -0.14 22.18 -20.91
C SER A 445 0.29 21.66 -22.29
N THR A 446 1.57 21.66 -22.61
CA THR A 446 2.11 21.18 -23.89
C THR A 446 2.24 19.65 -23.95
N VAL A 447 2.38 18.99 -22.79
CA VAL A 447 2.55 17.53 -22.71
C VAL A 447 1.26 16.76 -23.09
N GLY A 448 0.10 17.35 -22.87
CA GLY A 448 -1.20 16.71 -23.22
C GLY A 448 -1.60 16.82 -24.69
N THR A 449 -0.97 17.71 -25.45
CA THR A 449 -1.35 18.04 -26.84
C THR A 449 -0.16 18.01 -27.82
N GLY A 450 1.06 17.85 -27.32
CA GLY A 450 2.29 17.93 -28.09
C GLY A 450 3.17 16.69 -27.96
N GLU A 451 4.15 16.59 -28.84
CA GLU A 451 5.14 15.51 -28.86
C GLU A 451 6.40 15.85 -28.05
N LEU A 452 6.55 17.13 -27.63
CA LEU A 452 7.71 17.66 -26.91
C LEU A 452 7.38 17.97 -25.46
N ALA A 453 8.30 17.62 -24.56
CA ALA A 453 8.33 18.11 -23.18
C ALA A 453 9.64 18.87 -22.94
N VAL A 454 9.52 20.04 -22.31
CA VAL A 454 10.65 20.86 -21.85
C VAL A 454 10.74 20.71 -20.34
N LEU A 455 11.91 20.28 -19.83
CA LEU A 455 12.14 20.06 -18.42
C LEU A 455 13.15 21.08 -17.90
N THR A 456 12.80 21.72 -16.79
CA THR A 456 13.70 22.63 -16.07
C THR A 456 14.11 21.98 -14.77
N PRO A 457 15.41 21.78 -14.50
CA PRO A 457 15.88 21.31 -13.21
C PRO A 457 15.46 22.28 -12.09
N ILE A 458 15.11 21.75 -10.92
CA ILE A 458 14.77 22.60 -9.75
C ILE A 458 15.99 23.42 -9.32
N GLU A 459 17.16 22.79 -9.33
CA GLU A 459 18.44 23.46 -9.11
C GLU A 459 19.15 23.60 -10.46
N PRO A 460 19.61 24.80 -10.85
CA PRO A 460 20.33 24.99 -12.11
C PRO A 460 21.52 24.04 -12.21
N LEU A 461 21.62 23.35 -13.33
CA LEU A 461 22.74 22.46 -13.64
C LEU A 461 23.73 23.20 -14.54
N ALA A 462 24.97 22.74 -14.51
CA ALA A 462 26.03 23.21 -15.44
C ALA A 462 26.50 21.99 -16.25
N PRO A 463 25.75 21.58 -17.31
CA PRO A 463 26.16 20.46 -18.14
C PRO A 463 27.50 20.75 -18.84
N ALA A 464 28.30 19.69 -19.04
CA ALA A 464 29.61 19.84 -19.71
C ALA A 464 29.45 20.30 -21.18
N SER A 465 28.30 19.95 -21.78
CA SER A 465 27.94 20.32 -23.15
C SER A 465 26.43 20.35 -23.31
N TYR A 466 25.93 21.03 -24.31
CA TYR A 466 24.51 21.04 -24.68
C TYR A 466 24.33 20.91 -26.20
N ALA A 467 23.16 20.45 -26.61
CA ALA A 467 22.86 20.10 -27.99
C ALA A 467 22.83 21.35 -28.89
N GLN A 468 23.52 21.25 -30.02
CA GLN A 468 23.47 22.26 -31.08
C GLN A 468 22.47 21.79 -32.15
N LEU A 469 21.26 22.36 -32.14
CA LEU A 469 20.27 22.02 -33.16
C LEU A 469 20.62 22.68 -34.50
N THR A 470 20.74 21.88 -35.56
CA THR A 470 21.12 22.43 -36.88
C THR A 470 19.93 22.93 -37.67
N GLY A 471 20.10 24.08 -38.33
CA GLY A 471 19.23 24.55 -39.40
C GLY A 471 19.69 24.12 -40.81
N ASP A 472 20.79 23.38 -40.92
CA ASP A 472 21.35 22.96 -42.21
C ASP A 472 20.44 21.91 -42.90
N PRO A 473 20.38 21.90 -44.23
CA PRO A 473 19.57 20.94 -44.97
C PRO A 473 20.15 19.53 -44.79
N ILE A 474 19.29 18.66 -44.28
CA ILE A 474 19.59 17.24 -44.05
C ILE A 474 19.57 16.52 -45.40
N ARG A 475 20.50 15.57 -45.62
CA ARG A 475 20.64 14.84 -46.89
C ARG A 475 20.18 13.39 -46.76
N LEU A 476 19.40 12.92 -47.71
CA LEU A 476 19.02 11.51 -47.82
C LEU A 476 20.26 10.60 -47.89
N GLY A 477 20.19 9.48 -47.19
CA GLY A 477 21.31 8.53 -47.09
C GLY A 477 22.44 8.97 -46.15
N GLN A 478 22.32 10.11 -45.47
CA GLN A 478 23.29 10.57 -44.49
C GLN A 478 23.34 9.61 -43.28
N SER A 479 24.57 9.31 -42.84
CA SER A 479 24.79 8.57 -41.60
C SER A 479 24.37 9.41 -40.43
N VAL A 480 23.58 8.83 -39.53
CA VAL A 480 23.08 9.44 -38.31
C VAL A 480 23.21 8.46 -37.14
N ALA A 481 23.14 8.97 -35.92
CA ALA A 481 23.06 8.13 -34.74
C ALA A 481 22.03 8.73 -33.76
N VAL A 482 21.34 7.89 -33.02
CA VAL A 482 20.58 8.33 -31.83
C VAL A 482 21.43 8.06 -30.59
N ALA A 483 21.55 9.07 -29.73
CA ALA A 483 22.15 8.89 -28.41
C ALA A 483 21.04 8.72 -27.37
N GLY A 484 21.09 7.67 -26.56
CA GLY A 484 20.03 7.37 -25.63
C GLY A 484 20.36 6.34 -24.57
N TYR A 485 19.37 6.01 -23.78
CA TYR A 485 19.43 5.04 -22.70
C TYR A 485 18.50 3.84 -22.98
N PRO A 486 18.87 2.96 -23.96
CA PRO A 486 17.98 1.89 -24.46
C PRO A 486 17.50 0.94 -23.37
N TYR A 487 18.26 0.82 -22.28
CA TYR A 487 17.98 -0.07 -21.14
C TYR A 487 17.54 0.69 -19.88
N GLY A 488 16.91 1.88 -20.03
CA GLY A 488 16.33 2.61 -18.90
C GLY A 488 17.32 3.07 -17.83
N GLY A 489 18.60 3.25 -18.19
CA GLY A 489 19.64 3.68 -17.24
C GLY A 489 20.48 2.56 -16.62
N VAL A 490 20.16 1.29 -16.86
CA VAL A 490 20.95 0.12 -16.34
C VAL A 490 22.45 0.25 -16.67
N LEU A 491 22.80 0.74 -17.86
CA LEU A 491 24.19 0.95 -18.25
C LEU A 491 24.83 2.23 -17.69
N ARG A 492 24.09 3.07 -16.96
CA ARG A 492 24.55 4.33 -16.36
C ARG A 492 25.23 5.31 -17.33
N ALA A 493 25.19 5.06 -18.62
CA ALA A 493 25.76 5.93 -19.67
C ALA A 493 24.94 5.81 -20.94
N ALA A 494 24.76 6.92 -21.64
CA ALA A 494 24.11 6.92 -22.93
C ALA A 494 24.92 6.07 -23.94
N THR A 495 24.22 5.38 -24.83
CA THR A 495 24.79 4.61 -25.93
C THR A 495 24.37 5.22 -27.25
N LEU A 496 25.16 5.02 -28.30
CA LEU A 496 24.81 5.45 -29.65
C LEU A 496 24.37 4.27 -30.51
N THR A 497 23.19 4.42 -31.12
CA THR A 497 22.68 3.49 -32.13
C THR A 497 22.80 4.15 -33.51
N PHE A 498 23.65 3.61 -34.35
CA PHE A 498 23.94 4.15 -35.67
C PHE A 498 22.93 3.68 -36.73
N GLY A 499 22.66 4.54 -37.69
CA GLY A 499 21.75 4.27 -38.79
C GLY A 499 21.87 5.28 -39.94
N THR A 500 20.85 5.37 -40.76
CA THR A 500 20.81 6.27 -41.93
C THR A 500 19.48 6.97 -42.05
N LEU A 501 19.50 8.21 -42.56
CA LEU A 501 18.32 8.97 -42.91
C LEU A 501 17.73 8.46 -44.22
N GLN A 502 16.50 7.93 -44.19
CA GLN A 502 15.85 7.32 -45.34
C GLN A 502 14.91 8.23 -46.10
N ASP A 503 14.21 9.12 -45.36
CA ASP A 503 13.26 10.06 -45.92
C ASP A 503 13.17 11.34 -45.06
N LEU A 504 12.82 12.45 -45.66
CA LEU A 504 12.59 13.74 -44.99
C LEU A 504 11.13 13.94 -44.56
N ARG A 505 10.33 12.89 -44.66
CA ARG A 505 8.91 12.90 -44.31
C ARG A 505 8.54 11.60 -43.59
N GLY A 506 7.50 11.71 -42.78
CA GLY A 506 6.84 10.55 -42.18
C GLY A 506 6.10 9.67 -43.19
N LEU A 507 5.46 8.61 -42.75
CA LEU A 507 4.78 7.63 -43.61
C LEU A 507 3.59 8.19 -44.39
N GLN A 508 2.91 9.21 -43.89
CA GLN A 508 1.75 9.86 -44.51
C GLN A 508 2.14 11.18 -45.18
N GLY A 509 3.44 11.46 -45.23
CA GLY A 509 3.96 12.69 -45.82
C GLY A 509 4.14 13.84 -44.83
N GLU A 510 4.11 13.56 -43.53
CA GLU A 510 4.33 14.53 -42.47
C GLU A 510 5.68 15.22 -42.64
N ALA A 511 5.66 16.56 -42.73
CA ALA A 511 6.87 17.33 -42.99
C ALA A 511 7.71 17.63 -41.75
N ASP A 512 7.15 17.44 -40.58
CA ASP A 512 7.75 17.59 -39.25
C ASP A 512 8.52 16.35 -38.78
N LEU A 513 8.35 15.24 -39.51
CA LEU A 513 9.02 13.97 -39.22
C LEU A 513 10.04 13.59 -40.31
N SER A 514 11.13 12.99 -39.88
CA SER A 514 12.07 12.28 -40.75
C SER A 514 12.03 10.79 -40.48
N ARG A 515 12.20 9.95 -41.52
CA ARG A 515 12.27 8.50 -41.40
C ARG A 515 13.71 8.02 -41.39
N LEU A 516 14.01 7.19 -40.43
CA LEU A 516 15.33 6.63 -40.17
C LEU A 516 15.31 5.11 -40.35
N SER A 517 16.46 4.53 -40.73
CA SER A 517 16.72 3.08 -40.68
C SER A 517 17.76 2.84 -39.59
N MET A 518 17.34 2.33 -38.44
CA MET A 518 18.17 1.97 -37.28
C MET A 518 17.39 1.07 -36.32
N LEU A 519 18.11 0.30 -35.48
CA LEU A 519 17.52 -0.55 -34.45
C LEU A 519 17.53 0.19 -33.09
N ALA A 520 16.74 1.24 -32.94
CA ALA A 520 16.59 1.96 -31.68
C ALA A 520 15.62 1.24 -30.75
N ALA A 521 15.89 1.29 -29.45
CA ALA A 521 15.05 0.72 -28.40
C ALA A 521 14.05 1.76 -27.83
N GLY A 522 13.06 1.30 -27.04
CA GLY A 522 12.06 2.18 -26.44
C GLY A 522 12.67 3.25 -25.51
N GLY A 523 13.73 2.91 -24.80
CA GLY A 523 14.44 3.84 -23.93
C GLY A 523 15.23 4.94 -24.67
N ASP A 524 15.45 4.81 -25.97
CA ASP A 524 16.09 5.86 -26.80
C ASP A 524 15.11 6.99 -27.19
N ILE A 525 13.81 6.79 -27.02
CA ILE A 525 12.78 7.79 -27.33
C ILE A 525 13.04 9.08 -26.57
N GLY A 526 12.98 10.21 -27.28
CA GLY A 526 13.32 11.53 -26.75
C GLY A 526 14.81 11.85 -26.83
N GLY A 527 15.65 10.90 -27.18
CA GLY A 527 17.08 11.12 -27.38
C GLY A 527 17.40 11.90 -28.65
N PRO A 528 18.54 12.64 -28.67
CA PRO A 528 18.95 13.43 -29.82
C PRO A 528 19.40 12.50 -30.96
N VAL A 529 18.93 12.82 -32.17
CA VAL A 529 19.44 12.23 -33.40
C VAL A 529 20.53 13.16 -33.94
N VAL A 530 21.75 12.68 -33.98
CA VAL A 530 22.93 13.46 -34.37
C VAL A 530 23.47 13.07 -35.74
N ALA A 531 23.94 14.04 -36.45
CA ALA A 531 24.73 13.84 -37.67
C ALA A 531 26.21 13.52 -37.31
N ASN A 532 27.01 13.16 -38.31
CA ASN A 532 28.43 12.81 -38.10
C ASN A 532 29.34 13.98 -37.66
N ASN A 533 28.84 15.19 -37.56
CA ASN A 533 29.50 16.37 -37.00
C ASN A 533 28.94 16.79 -35.63
N ASN A 534 28.25 15.88 -34.95
CA ASN A 534 27.58 16.09 -33.65
C ASN A 534 26.44 17.13 -33.66
N ALA A 535 26.03 17.63 -34.82
CA ALA A 535 24.87 18.50 -34.92
C ALA A 535 23.57 17.70 -34.72
N VAL A 536 22.67 18.18 -33.87
CA VAL A 536 21.38 17.54 -33.61
C VAL A 536 20.42 17.89 -34.75
N ILE A 537 20.03 16.87 -35.52
CA ILE A 537 19.12 16.98 -36.67
C ILE A 537 17.67 16.72 -36.30
N GLY A 538 17.42 16.19 -35.11
CA GLY A 538 16.09 15.90 -34.60
C GLY A 538 16.11 15.15 -33.28
N MET A 539 14.94 14.73 -32.82
CA MET A 539 14.70 13.95 -31.62
C MET A 539 13.97 12.65 -31.98
N LEU A 540 14.42 11.51 -31.47
CA LEU A 540 13.76 10.23 -31.73
C LEU A 540 12.35 10.22 -31.15
N ALA A 541 11.37 9.91 -32.00
CA ALA A 541 9.95 9.81 -31.65
C ALA A 541 9.50 8.35 -31.52
N PRO A 542 8.42 8.06 -30.78
CA PRO A 542 7.80 6.74 -30.78
C PRO A 542 7.39 6.30 -32.17
N ARG A 543 7.50 5.02 -32.48
CA ARG A 543 7.03 4.46 -33.74
C ARG A 543 5.51 4.50 -33.78
N GLN A 544 4.96 5.34 -34.64
CA GLN A 544 3.53 5.40 -34.91
C GLN A 544 3.23 4.58 -36.17
N SER A 545 2.35 3.60 -36.05
CA SER A 545 1.81 2.90 -37.21
C SER A 545 0.36 3.38 -37.43
N PRO A 546 0.08 4.06 -38.53
CA PRO A 546 -1.28 4.54 -38.83
C PRO A 546 -2.26 3.42 -39.19
N SER A 547 -1.78 2.22 -39.35
CA SER A 547 -2.57 1.03 -39.65
C SER A 547 -2.19 -0.12 -38.70
N ALA A 548 -3.06 -1.12 -38.58
CA ALA A 548 -2.79 -2.34 -37.79
C ALA A 548 -1.59 -3.16 -38.34
N GLN A 549 -0.87 -2.66 -39.33
CA GLN A 549 0.26 -3.30 -39.96
C GLN A 549 1.56 -2.98 -39.20
N ALA A 550 2.24 -4.01 -38.72
CA ALA A 550 3.50 -3.84 -38.01
C ALA A 550 4.59 -3.30 -38.95
N LEU A 551 5.28 -2.23 -38.54
CA LEU A 551 6.44 -1.71 -39.26
C LEU A 551 7.66 -2.62 -39.05
N PRO A 552 8.58 -2.73 -40.03
CA PRO A 552 9.88 -3.35 -39.83
C PRO A 552 10.62 -2.75 -38.61
N ALA A 553 11.41 -3.58 -37.95
CA ALA A 553 12.05 -3.18 -36.68
C ALA A 553 13.03 -2.00 -36.84
N ASP A 554 13.61 -1.86 -38.00
CA ASP A 554 14.59 -0.82 -38.37
C ASP A 554 13.95 0.52 -38.81
N VAL A 555 12.63 0.58 -38.98
CA VAL A 555 11.92 1.83 -39.31
C VAL A 555 11.67 2.64 -38.05
N GLN A 556 12.30 3.81 -37.97
CA GLN A 556 12.18 4.75 -36.87
C GLN A 556 11.81 6.15 -37.39
N PHE A 557 11.38 7.03 -36.51
CA PHE A 557 11.02 8.40 -36.83
C PHE A 557 11.75 9.38 -35.93
N ALA A 558 12.06 10.55 -36.46
CA ALA A 558 12.59 11.66 -35.67
C ALA A 558 11.77 12.93 -35.93
N ILE A 559 11.45 13.68 -34.91
CA ILE A 559 10.94 15.05 -35.00
C ILE A 559 12.10 15.92 -35.48
N ASN A 560 11.90 16.67 -36.56
CA ASN A 560 12.95 17.46 -37.18
C ASN A 560 13.42 18.62 -36.26
N SER A 561 14.70 18.99 -36.36
CA SER A 561 15.29 20.08 -35.55
C SER A 561 14.55 21.41 -35.71
N SER A 562 14.06 21.76 -36.90
CA SER A 562 13.26 22.96 -37.11
C SER A 562 11.95 22.95 -36.31
N THR A 563 11.27 21.80 -36.29
CA THR A 563 10.03 21.61 -35.51
C THR A 563 10.34 21.69 -34.00
N LEU A 564 11.46 21.12 -33.53
CA LEU A 564 11.88 21.22 -32.13
C LEU A 564 12.13 22.67 -31.71
N VAL A 565 12.76 23.47 -32.55
CA VAL A 565 13.00 24.92 -32.30
C VAL A 565 11.66 25.66 -32.20
N ASP A 566 10.72 25.39 -33.09
CA ASP A 566 9.41 26.06 -33.08
C ASP A 566 8.57 25.65 -31.87
N LEU A 567 8.59 24.37 -31.47
CA LEU A 567 7.93 23.87 -30.26
C LEU A 567 8.57 24.44 -28.98
N ALA A 568 9.88 24.54 -28.92
CA ALA A 568 10.59 25.13 -27.79
C ALA A 568 10.26 26.63 -27.64
N LYS A 569 10.21 27.38 -28.74
CA LYS A 569 9.77 28.78 -28.73
C LYS A 569 8.33 28.93 -28.24
N ALA A 570 7.43 28.01 -28.63
CA ALA A 570 6.04 28.02 -28.16
C ALA A 570 5.95 27.73 -26.64
N ALA A 571 6.96 27.12 -26.06
CA ALA A 571 7.13 26.89 -24.63
C ALA A 571 7.94 27.98 -23.91
N ASP A 572 8.16 29.13 -24.54
CA ASP A 572 8.98 30.27 -24.07
C ASP A 572 10.48 29.93 -23.82
N VAL A 573 10.99 28.89 -24.51
CA VAL A 573 12.40 28.50 -24.42
C VAL A 573 13.14 28.91 -25.69
N THR A 574 14.26 29.62 -25.51
CA THR A 574 15.14 30.04 -26.60
C THR A 574 16.25 29.03 -26.78
N ILE A 575 16.35 28.43 -27.96
CA ILE A 575 17.48 27.57 -28.34
C ILE A 575 18.51 28.42 -29.08
N GLU A 576 19.77 28.33 -28.66
CA GLU A 576 20.85 29.03 -29.34
C GLU A 576 21.06 28.54 -30.77
N ALA A 577 21.38 29.47 -31.66
CA ALA A 577 21.65 29.15 -33.06
C ALA A 577 22.94 28.29 -33.15
N PRO A 578 22.93 27.25 -34.02
CA PRO A 578 24.05 26.33 -34.10
C PRO A 578 25.35 27.00 -34.49
N ASN A 579 26.42 26.68 -33.78
CA ASN A 579 27.75 26.93 -34.25
C ASN A 579 28.07 25.92 -35.35
N SER A 580 28.39 26.39 -36.56
CA SER A 580 28.62 25.52 -37.72
C SER A 580 29.88 24.66 -37.56
N ALA A 581 29.80 23.57 -36.80
CA ALA A 581 30.83 22.56 -36.78
C ALA A 581 30.80 21.81 -38.11
N THR A 582 31.85 21.98 -38.91
CA THR A 582 31.94 21.39 -40.26
C THR A 582 32.79 20.12 -40.31
N GLU A 583 33.43 19.78 -39.22
CA GLU A 583 34.34 18.63 -39.16
C GLU A 583 33.57 17.34 -38.87
N ARG A 584 33.91 16.27 -39.63
CA ARG A 584 33.34 14.95 -39.40
C ARG A 584 34.11 14.28 -38.28
N LEU A 585 33.40 13.76 -37.32
CA LEU A 585 33.90 13.00 -36.19
C LEU A 585 33.97 11.52 -36.51
N SER A 586 34.92 10.81 -35.91
CA SER A 586 34.89 9.37 -35.83
C SER A 586 33.72 8.87 -34.99
N PRO A 587 33.26 7.62 -35.14
CA PRO A 587 32.19 7.09 -34.28
C PRO A 587 32.51 7.15 -32.77
N GLU A 588 33.77 7.01 -32.41
CA GLU A 588 34.24 7.08 -31.03
C GLU A 588 34.16 8.50 -30.50
N GLU A 589 34.61 9.51 -31.23
CA GLU A 589 34.52 10.92 -30.87
C GLU A 589 33.08 11.38 -30.79
N LEU A 590 32.24 10.98 -31.78
CA LEU A 590 30.83 11.27 -31.78
C LEU A 590 30.14 10.69 -30.53
N THR A 591 30.53 9.45 -30.16
CA THR A 591 29.99 8.81 -28.96
C THR A 591 30.34 9.57 -27.69
N LEU A 592 31.59 10.01 -27.55
CA LEU A 592 32.02 10.76 -26.38
C LEU A 592 31.29 12.11 -26.27
N GLN A 593 31.22 12.86 -27.38
CA GLN A 593 30.59 14.19 -27.38
C GLN A 593 29.07 14.12 -27.19
N ALA A 594 28.38 13.20 -27.86
CA ALA A 594 26.93 13.07 -27.74
C ALA A 594 26.48 12.64 -26.32
N ARG A 595 27.29 11.85 -25.63
CA ARG A 595 27.03 11.47 -24.23
C ARG A 595 27.01 12.65 -23.27
N GLU A 596 27.81 13.69 -23.51
CA GLU A 596 27.95 14.82 -22.60
C GLU A 596 26.64 15.62 -22.46
N PHE A 597 25.80 15.63 -23.50
CA PHE A 597 24.51 16.33 -23.45
C PHE A 597 23.30 15.42 -23.46
N THR A 598 23.46 14.09 -23.58
CA THR A 598 22.33 13.15 -23.50
C THR A 598 21.98 12.83 -22.05
N VAL A 599 20.70 12.85 -21.73
CA VAL A 599 20.17 12.77 -20.37
C VAL A 599 19.23 11.58 -20.23
N LEU A 600 19.38 10.81 -19.15
CA LEU A 600 18.37 9.85 -18.73
C LEU A 600 17.20 10.62 -18.07
N VAL A 601 16.00 10.45 -18.60
CA VAL A 601 14.76 11.03 -18.08
C VAL A 601 13.93 9.91 -17.47
N GLN A 602 13.58 10.05 -16.19
CA GLN A 602 12.81 9.03 -15.47
C GLN A 602 11.54 9.64 -14.88
N CYS A 603 10.47 8.89 -15.02
CA CYS A 603 9.14 9.20 -14.55
C CYS A 603 8.82 8.34 -13.32
N TRP A 604 8.45 8.96 -12.25
CA TRP A 604 8.09 8.32 -10.98
C TRP A 604 6.62 8.61 -10.64
N GLU A 605 6.05 7.79 -9.75
CA GLU A 605 4.73 8.03 -9.17
C GLU A 605 4.63 9.36 -8.44
#